data_14675574926c56076a24a6ca32d578f4
#
_entry.id   14675574926c56076a24a6ca32d578f4
#
_cell.length_a   1.000
_cell.length_b   1.000
_cell.length_c   1.000
_cell.angle_alpha   90.00
_cell.angle_beta   90.00
_cell.angle_gamma   90.00
#
_symmetry.space_group_name_H-M   'P 1'
#
loop_
_entity.id
_entity.type
_entity.pdbx_description
1 polymer ?
#
loop_
_entity_poly.entity_id
_entity_poly.type
_entity_poly.pdbx_seq_one_letter_code
_entity_poly.pdbx_strand_id
1 'polypeptide(L)'
;MQKVVISGTGLYTPANSISNEELVESFNGYVAQFNRDNAAAIAAGEIIELAPSSTDFIEKASGIKSRYVMNKSGILDINRMKPDIPERSNDEWSILCEMAVKAATEALAKAGRTAADIDGVIVACSNLQRAYPAISIEVQTLLGIEGFAFDMNVACSSATFGIQMGRDMVRSGSA
;
A
#
# COMPACT_ATOMS: atom_id res chain seq x y z
N MET A 1 -22.91 12.20 -25.50
CA MET A 1 -21.98 12.13 -24.36
C MET A 1 -20.78 11.29 -24.78
N GLN A 2 -19.56 11.76 -24.54
CA GLN A 2 -18.34 11.01 -24.84
C GLN A 2 -18.29 9.71 -24.04
N LYS A 3 -17.97 8.59 -24.71
CA LYS A 3 -17.83 7.29 -24.06
C LYS A 3 -16.43 7.21 -23.43
N VAL A 4 -16.37 7.00 -22.13
CA VAL A 4 -15.13 6.82 -21.38
C VAL A 4 -14.93 5.34 -21.10
N VAL A 5 -13.72 4.85 -21.28
CA VAL A 5 -13.33 3.45 -21.07
C VAL A 5 -12.03 3.36 -20.28
N ILE A 6 -11.81 2.24 -19.60
CA ILE A 6 -10.51 1.87 -19.07
C ILE A 6 -9.74 1.19 -20.21
N SER A 7 -8.69 1.82 -20.71
CA SER A 7 -7.92 1.34 -21.86
C SER A 7 -6.78 0.40 -21.50
N GLY A 8 -6.27 0.47 -20.27
CA GLY A 8 -5.21 -0.38 -19.76
C GLY A 8 -5.20 -0.44 -18.25
N THR A 9 -4.64 -1.51 -17.72
CA THR A 9 -4.44 -1.72 -16.28
C THR A 9 -3.04 -2.24 -16.02
N GLY A 10 -2.45 -1.88 -14.89
CA GLY A 10 -1.15 -2.37 -14.46
C GLY A 10 -1.15 -2.68 -12.97
N LEU A 11 -0.25 -3.56 -12.56
CA LEU A 11 -0.12 -4.01 -11.19
C LEU A 11 1.35 -4.07 -10.80
N TYR A 12 1.66 -3.55 -9.64
CA TYR A 12 2.92 -3.82 -8.97
C TYR A 12 2.67 -4.65 -7.71
N THR A 13 3.39 -5.76 -7.61
CA THR A 13 3.35 -6.62 -6.43
C THR A 13 4.78 -6.75 -5.88
N PRO A 14 5.03 -6.46 -4.60
CA PRO A 14 6.33 -6.73 -3.97
C PRO A 14 6.74 -8.20 -4.13
N ALA A 15 8.04 -8.44 -4.24
CA ALA A 15 8.58 -9.78 -4.50
C ALA A 15 8.44 -10.76 -3.32
N ASN A 16 8.34 -10.23 -2.10
CA ASN A 16 8.21 -11.05 -0.89
C ASN A 16 6.75 -11.22 -0.51
N SER A 17 6.41 -12.38 0.05
CA SER A 17 5.11 -12.60 0.68
C SER A 17 5.28 -13.26 2.05
N ILE A 18 4.37 -12.97 2.98
CA ILE A 18 4.29 -13.60 4.30
C ILE A 18 3.01 -14.43 4.34
N SER A 19 3.13 -15.71 4.68
CA SER A 19 1.99 -16.59 4.91
C SER A 19 1.35 -16.34 6.29
N ASN A 20 0.17 -16.90 6.52
CA ASN A 20 -0.45 -16.86 7.85
C ASN A 20 0.37 -17.63 8.88
N GLU A 21 1.00 -18.75 8.47
CA GLU A 21 1.86 -19.57 9.34
C GLU A 21 3.06 -18.76 9.83
N GLU A 22 3.81 -18.13 8.93
CA GLU A 22 4.96 -17.28 9.27
C GLU A 22 4.56 -16.13 10.22
N LEU A 23 3.41 -15.50 9.95
CA LEU A 23 2.94 -14.38 10.78
C LEU A 23 2.51 -14.83 12.17
N VAL A 24 1.79 -15.97 12.26
CA VAL A 24 1.31 -16.55 13.52
C VAL A 24 2.50 -17.05 14.35
N GLU A 25 3.49 -17.68 13.76
CA GLU A 25 4.71 -18.10 14.44
C GLU A 25 5.41 -16.91 15.09
N SER A 26 5.65 -15.84 14.34
CA SER A 26 6.26 -14.61 14.84
C SER A 26 5.42 -13.98 15.97
N PHE A 27 4.11 -13.81 15.76
CA PHE A 27 3.21 -13.22 16.74
C PHE A 27 3.14 -14.04 18.03
N ASN A 28 3.02 -15.37 17.93
CA ASN A 28 2.96 -16.25 19.10
C ASN A 28 4.30 -16.31 19.85
N GLY A 29 5.42 -16.16 19.13
CA GLY A 29 6.73 -15.96 19.74
C GLY A 29 6.78 -14.69 20.61
N TYR A 30 6.27 -13.57 20.07
CA TYR A 30 6.12 -12.33 20.84
C TYR A 30 5.19 -12.50 22.05
N VAL A 31 4.03 -13.12 21.88
CA VAL A 31 3.08 -13.41 22.98
C VAL A 31 3.74 -14.20 24.09
N ALA A 32 4.45 -15.27 23.74
CA ALA A 32 5.15 -16.10 24.72
C ALA A 32 6.26 -15.33 25.46
N GLN A 33 6.99 -14.47 24.78
CA GLN A 33 7.99 -13.61 25.40
C GLN A 33 7.33 -12.59 26.34
N PHE A 34 6.32 -11.86 25.84
CA PHE A 34 5.60 -10.85 26.62
C PHE A 34 5.03 -11.42 27.91
N ASN A 35 4.37 -12.58 27.85
CA ASN A 35 3.76 -13.21 29.01
C ASN A 35 4.81 -13.69 30.02
N ARG A 36 5.95 -14.19 29.56
CA ARG A 36 7.08 -14.54 30.48
C ARG A 36 7.64 -13.30 31.16
N ASP A 37 7.91 -12.26 30.40
CA ASP A 37 8.56 -11.03 30.89
C ASP A 37 7.66 -10.26 31.87
N ASN A 38 6.35 -10.40 31.76
CA ASN A 38 5.34 -9.75 32.59
C ASN A 38 4.63 -10.70 33.57
N ALA A 39 5.15 -11.89 33.81
CA ALA A 39 4.46 -12.94 34.60
C ALA A 39 4.03 -12.47 35.98
N ALA A 40 4.85 -11.69 36.69
CA ALA A 40 4.50 -11.17 38.02
C ALA A 40 3.33 -10.16 37.98
N ALA A 41 3.34 -9.24 37.02
CA ALA A 41 2.30 -8.24 36.86
C ALA A 41 0.97 -8.86 36.34
N ILE A 42 1.05 -9.89 35.52
CA ILE A 42 -0.11 -10.69 35.09
C ILE A 42 -0.72 -11.42 36.29
N ALA A 43 0.09 -12.06 37.13
CA ALA A 43 -0.38 -12.74 38.34
C ALA A 43 -1.00 -11.77 39.37
N ALA A 44 -0.53 -10.53 39.42
CA ALA A 44 -1.11 -9.46 40.25
C ALA A 44 -2.38 -8.84 39.63
N GLY A 45 -2.75 -9.18 38.40
CA GLY A 45 -3.88 -8.59 37.69
C GLY A 45 -3.65 -7.16 37.16
N GLU A 46 -2.41 -6.71 37.13
CA GLU A 46 -2.00 -5.37 36.67
C GLU A 46 -1.90 -5.29 35.13
N ILE A 47 -1.56 -6.41 34.50
CA ILE A 47 -1.44 -6.57 33.04
C ILE A 47 -2.29 -7.75 32.58
N ILE A 48 -2.96 -7.58 31.44
CA ILE A 48 -3.73 -8.68 30.84
C ILE A 48 -2.78 -9.59 30.06
N GLU A 49 -2.88 -10.89 30.32
CA GLU A 49 -2.17 -11.91 29.56
C GLU A 49 -2.57 -11.85 28.07
N LEU A 50 -1.59 -11.89 27.19
CA LEU A 50 -1.85 -11.93 25.75
C LEU A 50 -2.21 -13.36 25.33
N ALA A 51 -3.25 -13.48 24.50
CA ALA A 51 -3.65 -14.74 23.90
C ALA A 51 -2.94 -14.99 22.55
N PRO A 52 -2.52 -16.23 22.26
CA PRO A 52 -1.96 -16.58 20.96
C PRO A 52 -3.01 -16.50 19.84
N SER A 53 -2.57 -16.33 18.62
CA SER A 53 -3.39 -16.36 17.41
C SER A 53 -3.22 -17.70 16.67
N SER A 54 -4.04 -17.90 15.63
CA SER A 54 -3.98 -19.05 14.74
C SER A 54 -4.21 -18.66 13.28
N THR A 55 -3.72 -19.49 12.36
CA THR A 55 -3.97 -19.33 10.93
C THR A 55 -5.46 -19.38 10.61
N ASP A 56 -6.17 -20.31 11.24
CA ASP A 56 -7.63 -20.47 11.11
C ASP A 56 -8.39 -19.20 11.51
N PHE A 57 -7.97 -18.55 12.60
CA PHE A 57 -8.59 -17.30 13.04
C PHE A 57 -8.42 -16.21 11.97
N ILE A 58 -7.20 -16.04 11.44
CA ILE A 58 -6.92 -15.03 10.42
C ILE A 58 -7.74 -15.30 9.15
N GLU A 59 -7.75 -16.55 8.68
CA GLU A 59 -8.47 -16.91 7.47
C GLU A 59 -9.98 -16.76 7.61
N LYS A 60 -10.56 -17.21 8.73
CA LYS A 60 -12.00 -17.04 9.00
C LYS A 60 -12.41 -15.59 9.16
N ALA A 61 -11.57 -14.76 9.78
CA ALA A 61 -11.88 -13.35 10.02
C ALA A 61 -11.72 -12.46 8.77
N SER A 62 -10.81 -12.80 7.86
CA SER A 62 -10.42 -11.91 6.75
C SER A 62 -10.47 -12.54 5.36
N GLY A 63 -10.44 -13.87 5.25
CA GLY A 63 -10.25 -14.59 3.98
C GLY A 63 -8.81 -14.51 3.44
N ILE A 64 -7.89 -13.87 4.16
CA ILE A 64 -6.51 -13.64 3.71
C ILE A 64 -5.65 -14.84 4.08
N LYS A 65 -4.92 -15.39 3.09
CA LYS A 65 -3.98 -16.51 3.28
C LYS A 65 -2.53 -16.07 3.32
N SER A 66 -2.21 -15.01 2.59
CA SER A 66 -0.87 -14.43 2.55
C SER A 66 -0.95 -12.94 2.22
N ARG A 67 0.13 -12.20 2.42
CA ARG A 67 0.26 -10.79 2.08
C ARG A 67 1.63 -10.49 1.49
N TYR A 68 1.63 -9.66 0.44
CA TYR A 68 2.86 -9.18 -0.16
C TYR A 68 3.48 -8.07 0.68
N VAL A 69 4.80 -8.11 0.84
CA VAL A 69 5.56 -7.17 1.67
C VAL A 69 6.87 -6.78 0.99
N MET A 70 7.36 -5.58 1.28
CA MET A 70 8.64 -5.10 0.74
C MET A 70 9.83 -5.91 1.28
N ASN A 71 9.79 -6.26 2.56
CA ASN A 71 10.72 -7.21 3.18
C ASN A 71 10.03 -7.98 4.31
N LYS A 72 10.60 -9.14 4.68
CA LYS A 72 10.07 -9.99 5.76
C LYS A 72 10.77 -9.75 7.10
N SER A 73 12.06 -9.40 7.08
CA SER A 73 12.94 -9.46 8.25
C SER A 73 12.40 -8.68 9.44
N GLY A 74 12.08 -7.41 9.25
CA GLY A 74 11.55 -6.58 10.32
C GLY A 74 10.15 -6.97 10.80
N ILE A 75 9.31 -7.52 9.91
CA ILE A 75 7.93 -7.92 10.25
C ILE A 75 7.93 -9.18 11.10
N LEU A 76 8.79 -10.14 10.78
CA LEU A 76 8.87 -11.45 11.46
C LEU A 76 9.80 -11.45 12.68
N ASP A 77 10.55 -10.38 12.90
CA ASP A 77 11.35 -10.19 14.11
C ASP A 77 10.44 -9.83 15.30
N ILE A 78 10.37 -10.72 16.28
CA ILE A 78 9.50 -10.57 17.47
C ILE A 78 9.82 -9.34 18.32
N ASN A 79 11.01 -8.76 18.20
CA ASN A 79 11.40 -7.54 18.90
C ASN A 79 11.07 -6.26 18.12
N ARG A 80 10.72 -6.38 16.84
CA ARG A 80 10.43 -5.24 15.98
C ARG A 80 8.97 -5.24 15.49
N MET A 81 8.50 -6.33 14.93
CA MET A 81 7.14 -6.56 14.41
C MET A 81 6.62 -5.46 13.45
N LYS A 82 7.51 -4.86 12.68
CA LYS A 82 7.21 -3.83 11.68
C LYS A 82 8.19 -3.91 10.51
N PRO A 83 7.80 -3.45 9.32
CA PRO A 83 8.71 -3.47 8.17
C PRO A 83 10.03 -2.75 8.44
N ASP A 84 11.13 -3.33 7.96
CA ASP A 84 12.44 -2.70 7.96
C ASP A 84 12.59 -1.90 6.66
N ILE A 85 11.97 -0.73 6.62
CA ILE A 85 12.01 0.17 5.49
C ILE A 85 12.99 1.30 5.83
N PRO A 86 14.08 1.45 5.06
CA PRO A 86 15.03 2.54 5.26
C PRO A 86 14.33 3.90 5.13
N GLU A 87 14.71 4.83 5.98
CA GLU A 87 14.30 6.22 5.83
C GLU A 87 14.91 6.78 4.55
N ARG A 88 14.12 7.52 3.79
CA ARG A 88 14.55 8.17 2.55
C ARG A 88 14.65 9.67 2.76
N SER A 89 15.67 10.27 2.16
CA SER A 89 15.82 11.72 2.13
C SER A 89 14.72 12.36 1.27
N ASN A 90 14.57 13.67 1.39
CA ASN A 90 13.61 14.42 0.56
C ASN A 90 13.98 14.47 -0.92
N ASP A 91 15.26 14.17 -1.25
CA ASP A 91 15.76 14.14 -2.63
C ASP A 91 15.52 12.78 -3.30
N GLU A 92 15.09 11.78 -2.56
CA GLU A 92 14.74 10.46 -3.08
C GLU A 92 13.24 10.35 -3.36
N TRP A 93 12.90 9.64 -4.44
CA TRP A 93 11.50 9.33 -4.74
C TRP A 93 10.86 8.50 -3.63
N SER A 94 9.60 8.76 -3.35
CA SER A 94 8.87 7.97 -2.37
C SER A 94 8.68 6.51 -2.84
N ILE A 95 8.58 5.57 -1.89
CA ILE A 95 8.28 4.16 -2.20
C ILE A 95 6.93 4.05 -2.91
N LEU A 96 5.96 4.86 -2.51
CA LEU A 96 4.64 4.91 -3.16
C LEU A 96 4.75 5.33 -4.61
N CYS A 97 5.58 6.34 -4.91
CA CYS A 97 5.85 6.77 -6.27
C CYS A 97 6.47 5.64 -7.10
N GLU A 98 7.50 4.97 -6.61
CA GLU A 98 8.12 3.85 -7.32
C GLU A 98 7.15 2.71 -7.62
N MET A 99 6.28 2.37 -6.67
CA MET A 99 5.22 1.37 -6.86
C MET A 99 4.22 1.81 -7.93
N ALA A 100 3.76 3.06 -7.84
CA ALA A 100 2.79 3.62 -8.77
C ALA A 100 3.34 3.71 -10.20
N VAL A 101 4.59 4.15 -10.36
CA VAL A 101 5.26 4.24 -11.67
C VAL A 101 5.38 2.86 -12.33
N LYS A 102 5.75 1.82 -11.57
CA LYS A 102 5.82 0.45 -12.11
C LYS A 102 4.45 -0.04 -12.60
N ALA A 103 3.40 0.18 -11.82
CA ALA A 103 2.04 -0.17 -12.22
C ALA A 103 1.55 0.67 -13.41
N ALA A 104 1.80 1.98 -13.40
CA ALA A 104 1.41 2.87 -14.48
C ALA A 104 2.11 2.56 -15.80
N THR A 105 3.41 2.23 -15.75
CA THR A 105 4.18 1.83 -16.94
C THR A 105 3.56 0.58 -17.60
N GLU A 106 3.17 -0.41 -16.81
CA GLU A 106 2.46 -1.59 -17.34
C GLU A 106 1.10 -1.23 -17.93
N ALA A 107 0.34 -0.34 -17.27
CA ALA A 107 -0.96 0.13 -17.74
C ALA A 107 -0.84 0.87 -19.09
N LEU A 108 0.14 1.76 -19.24
CA LEU A 108 0.43 2.48 -20.48
C LEU A 108 0.78 1.52 -21.61
N ALA A 109 1.67 0.56 -21.35
CA ALA A 109 2.07 -0.44 -22.34
C ALA A 109 0.85 -1.27 -22.83
N LYS A 110 -0.01 -1.73 -21.92
CA LYS A 110 -1.23 -2.48 -22.28
C LYS A 110 -2.27 -1.62 -23.00
N ALA A 111 -2.30 -0.34 -22.73
CA ALA A 111 -3.18 0.62 -23.43
C ALA A 111 -2.63 1.02 -24.82
N GLY A 112 -1.37 0.70 -25.14
CA GLY A 112 -0.68 1.21 -26.33
C GLY A 112 -0.55 2.73 -26.30
N ARG A 113 -0.32 3.31 -25.11
CA ARG A 113 -0.20 4.75 -24.86
C ARG A 113 1.19 5.11 -24.33
N THR A 114 1.53 6.38 -24.50
CA THR A 114 2.78 6.99 -23.99
C THR A 114 2.45 8.09 -22.99
N ALA A 115 3.44 8.63 -22.32
CA ALA A 115 3.27 9.76 -21.41
C ALA A 115 2.64 10.99 -22.09
N ALA A 116 2.93 11.20 -23.38
CA ALA A 116 2.38 12.30 -24.16
C ALA A 116 0.85 12.19 -24.43
N ASP A 117 0.26 11.01 -24.21
CA ASP A 117 -1.18 10.79 -24.37
C ASP A 117 -1.94 11.01 -23.06
N ILE A 118 -1.27 11.42 -21.97
CA ILE A 118 -1.86 11.52 -20.63
C ILE A 118 -1.95 12.99 -20.21
N ASP A 119 -3.15 13.44 -19.90
CA ASP A 119 -3.45 14.81 -19.49
C ASP A 119 -3.45 14.99 -17.97
N GLY A 120 -3.61 13.91 -17.19
CA GLY A 120 -3.66 14.01 -15.74
C GLY A 120 -3.28 12.74 -14.98
N VAL A 121 -2.76 12.93 -13.78
CA VAL A 121 -2.37 11.86 -12.86
C VAL A 121 -3.14 12.02 -11.55
N ILE A 122 -3.89 10.99 -11.17
CA ILE A 122 -4.60 10.94 -9.88
C ILE A 122 -4.00 9.79 -9.06
N VAL A 123 -3.37 10.11 -7.92
CA VAL A 123 -2.97 9.09 -6.96
C VAL A 123 -4.05 8.96 -5.89
N ALA A 124 -4.85 7.93 -6.01
CA ALA A 124 -5.96 7.63 -5.10
C ALA A 124 -5.49 6.66 -4.01
N CYS A 125 -5.10 7.19 -2.84
CA CYS A 125 -4.46 6.44 -1.77
C CYS A 125 -4.94 6.92 -0.39
N SER A 126 -5.17 5.98 0.53
CA SER A 126 -5.57 6.30 1.92
C SER A 126 -4.39 6.63 2.84
N ASN A 127 -3.17 6.32 2.43
CA ASN A 127 -1.96 6.53 3.23
C ASN A 127 -0.84 7.07 2.34
N LEU A 128 -0.73 8.39 2.27
CA LEU A 128 0.31 9.08 1.52
C LEU A 128 1.59 9.15 2.35
N GLN A 129 2.72 8.79 1.75
CA GLN A 129 4.03 8.74 2.43
C GLN A 129 4.49 10.13 2.88
N ARG A 130 4.14 11.16 2.12
CA ARG A 130 4.42 12.58 2.43
C ARG A 130 3.29 13.48 1.95
N ALA A 131 3.16 14.62 2.57
CA ALA A 131 2.16 15.62 2.18
C ALA A 131 2.65 16.51 1.03
N TYR A 132 3.96 16.71 0.93
CA TYR A 132 4.58 17.57 -0.10
C TYR A 132 6.00 17.10 -0.44
N PRO A 133 6.38 17.03 -1.74
CA PRO A 133 5.45 17.17 -2.87
C PRO A 133 4.38 16.06 -2.84
N ALA A 134 3.24 16.30 -3.52
CA ALA A 134 2.22 15.27 -3.69
C ALA A 134 2.81 14.04 -4.40
N ILE A 135 2.38 12.83 -4.04
CA ILE A 135 2.87 11.60 -4.67
C ILE A 135 2.53 11.57 -6.16
N SER A 136 1.39 12.12 -6.54
CA SER A 136 1.00 12.28 -7.95
C SER A 136 1.97 13.14 -8.76
N ILE A 137 2.55 14.18 -8.16
CA ILE A 137 3.58 15.02 -8.79
C ILE A 137 4.88 14.22 -8.99
N GLU A 138 5.27 13.41 -8.02
CA GLU A 138 6.42 12.52 -8.18
C GLU A 138 6.19 11.51 -9.33
N VAL A 139 5.01 10.88 -9.38
CA VAL A 139 4.63 9.94 -10.45
C VAL A 139 4.61 10.62 -11.81
N GLN A 140 4.00 11.80 -11.91
CA GLN A 140 3.95 12.61 -13.11
C GLN A 140 5.35 12.92 -13.65
N THR A 141 6.24 13.36 -12.74
CA THR A 141 7.62 13.70 -13.07
C THR A 141 8.40 12.49 -13.57
N LEU A 142 8.32 11.35 -12.88
CA LEU A 142 9.05 10.13 -13.29
C LEU A 142 8.55 9.53 -14.60
N LEU A 143 7.26 9.66 -14.90
CA LEU A 143 6.68 9.19 -16.15
C LEU A 143 6.90 10.17 -17.31
N GLY A 144 7.30 11.42 -17.03
CA GLY A 144 7.42 12.47 -18.05
C GLY A 144 6.08 12.94 -18.60
N ILE A 145 5.03 12.94 -17.78
CA ILE A 145 3.68 13.37 -18.15
C ILE A 145 3.59 14.89 -18.00
N GLU A 146 3.14 15.59 -19.05
CA GLU A 146 2.77 16.99 -19.00
C GLU A 146 1.27 17.13 -18.75
N GLY A 147 0.88 17.98 -17.80
CA GLY A 147 -0.54 18.14 -17.47
C GLY A 147 -0.74 18.45 -15.98
N PHE A 148 -1.81 17.98 -15.40
CA PHE A 148 -2.07 18.20 -13.98
C PHE A 148 -1.91 16.91 -13.17
N ALA A 149 -1.64 17.06 -11.86
CA ALA A 149 -1.57 15.92 -10.94
C ALA A 149 -2.09 16.32 -9.56
N PHE A 150 -2.79 15.41 -8.89
CA PHE A 150 -3.22 15.60 -7.51
C PHE A 150 -3.42 14.26 -6.79
N ASP A 151 -3.24 14.29 -5.47
CA ASP A 151 -3.54 13.17 -4.60
C ASP A 151 -5.00 13.23 -4.14
N MET A 152 -5.61 12.07 -3.99
CA MET A 152 -6.98 11.92 -3.48
C MET A 152 -7.01 10.91 -2.33
N ASN A 153 -7.62 11.30 -1.22
CA ASN A 153 -7.84 10.43 -0.07
C ASN A 153 -9.32 10.36 0.31
N VAL A 154 -9.91 9.21 0.12
CA VAL A 154 -11.27 8.85 0.55
C VAL A 154 -11.20 7.49 1.26
N ALA A 155 -10.20 7.31 2.10
CA ALA A 155 -9.92 6.08 2.83
C ALA A 155 -9.96 4.83 1.91
N CYS A 156 -10.64 3.76 2.32
CA CYS A 156 -10.73 2.50 1.56
C CYS A 156 -11.45 2.65 0.19
N SER A 157 -12.15 3.75 -0.04
CA SER A 157 -12.89 4.03 -1.28
C SER A 157 -12.10 4.88 -2.28
N SER A 158 -10.85 5.24 -1.98
CA SER A 158 -10.05 6.15 -2.81
C SER A 158 -9.99 5.71 -4.27
N ALA A 159 -9.72 4.43 -4.53
CA ALA A 159 -9.63 3.90 -5.90
C ALA A 159 -10.94 4.07 -6.68
N THR A 160 -12.08 3.79 -6.05
CA THR A 160 -13.41 3.93 -6.67
C THR A 160 -13.70 5.38 -7.03
N PHE A 161 -13.45 6.31 -6.10
CA PHE A 161 -13.64 7.74 -6.35
C PHE A 161 -12.64 8.30 -7.36
N GLY A 162 -11.40 7.79 -7.37
CA GLY A 162 -10.39 8.14 -8.37
C GLY A 162 -10.83 7.78 -9.79
N ILE A 163 -11.38 6.58 -9.98
CA ILE A 163 -11.95 6.14 -11.28
C ILE A 163 -13.13 7.02 -11.68
N GLN A 164 -14.03 7.33 -10.74
CA GLN A 164 -15.16 8.22 -10.99
C GLN A 164 -14.68 9.62 -11.39
N MET A 165 -13.73 10.19 -10.65
CA MET A 165 -13.18 11.50 -10.93
C MET A 165 -12.54 11.56 -12.33
N GLY A 166 -11.67 10.61 -12.66
CA GLY A 166 -11.07 10.52 -14.00
C GLY A 166 -12.11 10.41 -15.10
N ARG A 167 -13.15 9.57 -14.93
CA ARG A 167 -14.26 9.49 -15.86
C ARG A 167 -14.96 10.83 -16.05
N ASP A 168 -15.23 11.53 -14.97
CA ASP A 168 -15.99 12.80 -15.04
C ASP A 168 -15.14 13.93 -15.65
N MET A 169 -13.83 13.93 -15.41
CA MET A 169 -12.90 14.85 -16.06
C MET A 169 -12.84 14.65 -17.57
N VAL A 170 -12.69 13.42 -18.05
CA VAL A 170 -12.75 13.12 -19.51
C VAL A 170 -14.12 13.47 -20.09
N ARG A 171 -15.21 13.24 -19.39
CA ARG A 171 -16.57 13.57 -19.88
C ARG A 171 -16.87 15.05 -19.95
N SER A 172 -16.28 15.83 -19.05
CA SER A 172 -16.43 17.29 -19.01
C SER A 172 -15.48 18.01 -19.97
N GLY A 173 -14.49 17.32 -20.51
CA GLY A 173 -13.43 17.92 -21.32
C GLY A 173 -12.38 18.66 -20.47
N SER A 174 -12.24 18.30 -19.20
CA SER A 174 -11.19 18.82 -18.32
C SER A 174 -9.88 18.01 -18.44
N ALA A 175 -9.97 16.85 -19.06
CA ALA A 175 -8.88 15.97 -19.45
C ALA A 175 -9.24 15.24 -20.75
#